data_fd578580feceea65bd4abb3b3b2e4626
#
_entry.id   fd578580feceea65bd4abb3b3b2e4626
#
_cell.length_a   1.000
_cell.length_b   1.000
_cell.length_c   1.000
_cell.angle_alpha   90.00
_cell.angle_beta   90.00
_cell.angle_gamma   90.00
#
_symmetry.space_group_name_H-M   'P 1'
#
loop_
_entity.id
_entity.type
_entity.pdbx_description
1 polymer ?
#
loop_
_entity_poly.entity_id
_entity_poly.type
_entity_poly.pdbx_seq_one_letter_code
_entity_poly.pdbx_strand_id
1 'polypeptide(L)'
;VVQGTSTATQLTEFNDKHSDKPVELNYTNENITQMLTSLNEGKYDFKIFDAPTVNAIIKNNKLSNLKTIELKSDEQPYIYFLFADNQKDLQKFVNKRLEELQKDGTLAKLAEKYLGNKDYIPTKDALKVPSKK
;
A
#
# COMPACT_ATOMS: atom_id res chain seq x y z
N VAL A 1 -14.49 1.85 -2.71
CA VAL A 1 -13.31 1.92 -3.60
C VAL A 1 -13.25 3.27 -4.32
N VAL A 2 -12.07 3.65 -4.81
CA VAL A 2 -11.86 4.82 -5.69
C VAL A 2 -11.73 4.31 -7.12
N GLN A 3 -12.42 4.96 -8.05
CA GLN A 3 -12.39 4.59 -9.46
C GLN A 3 -10.95 4.71 -10.02
N GLY A 4 -10.56 3.75 -10.88
CA GLY A 4 -9.24 3.73 -11.51
C GLY A 4 -8.08 3.26 -10.62
N THR A 5 -8.36 2.80 -9.40
CA THR A 5 -7.33 2.22 -8.53
C THR A 5 -7.13 0.72 -8.78
N SER A 6 -5.92 0.24 -8.51
CA SER A 6 -5.60 -1.21 -8.57
C SER A 6 -6.55 -2.06 -7.72
N THR A 7 -6.97 -1.56 -6.56
CA THR A 7 -7.92 -2.25 -5.68
C THR A 7 -9.29 -2.41 -6.34
N ALA A 8 -9.79 -1.39 -7.06
CA ALA A 8 -11.05 -1.50 -7.78
C ALA A 8 -10.95 -2.57 -8.89
N THR A 9 -9.84 -2.60 -9.63
CA THR A 9 -9.59 -3.61 -10.66
C THR A 9 -9.54 -5.02 -10.06
N GLN A 10 -8.78 -5.23 -8.99
CA GLN A 10 -8.67 -6.52 -8.31
C GLN A 10 -10.02 -7.05 -7.81
N LEU A 11 -10.88 -6.17 -7.25
CA LEU A 11 -12.20 -6.57 -6.79
C LEU A 11 -13.17 -6.85 -7.95
N THR A 12 -13.02 -6.14 -9.07
CA THR A 12 -13.78 -6.47 -10.30
C THR A 12 -13.38 -7.85 -10.82
N GLU A 13 -12.08 -8.13 -10.93
CA GLU A 13 -11.58 -9.45 -11.35
C GLU A 13 -11.97 -10.58 -10.38
N PHE A 14 -12.03 -10.27 -9.08
CA PHE A 14 -12.56 -11.20 -8.08
C PHE A 14 -14.03 -11.53 -8.36
N ASN A 15 -14.87 -10.52 -8.61
CA ASN A 15 -16.28 -10.70 -8.90
C ASN A 15 -16.51 -11.50 -10.19
N ASP A 16 -15.68 -11.28 -11.22
CA ASP A 16 -15.77 -12.05 -12.48
C ASP A 16 -15.53 -13.56 -12.24
N LYS A 17 -14.65 -13.89 -11.28
CA LYS A 17 -14.33 -15.27 -10.90
C LYS A 17 -15.30 -15.87 -9.88
N HIS A 18 -16.05 -15.05 -9.15
CA HIS A 18 -16.94 -15.46 -8.05
C HIS A 18 -18.35 -14.84 -8.24
N SER A 19 -18.91 -15.03 -9.41
CA SER A 19 -20.22 -14.44 -9.79
C SER A 19 -21.41 -14.91 -8.93
N ASP A 20 -21.27 -16.00 -8.21
CA ASP A 20 -22.25 -16.52 -7.25
C ASP A 20 -22.29 -15.73 -5.94
N LYS A 21 -21.22 -15.05 -5.58
CA LYS A 21 -21.10 -14.22 -4.36
C LYS A 21 -20.27 -12.96 -4.61
N PRO A 22 -20.75 -12.05 -5.47
CA PRO A 22 -19.99 -10.86 -5.80
C PRO A 22 -19.91 -9.90 -4.61
N VAL A 23 -18.81 -9.17 -4.53
CA VAL A 23 -18.65 -8.04 -3.61
C VAL A 23 -19.25 -6.79 -4.24
N GLU A 24 -20.10 -6.07 -3.51
CA GLU A 24 -20.60 -4.77 -3.97
C GLU A 24 -19.50 -3.71 -3.88
N LEU A 25 -19.23 -3.04 -5.01
CA LEU A 25 -18.20 -2.00 -5.12
C LEU A 25 -18.82 -0.62 -4.92
N ASN A 26 -18.69 -0.08 -3.72
CA ASN A 26 -19.11 1.29 -3.41
C ASN A 26 -18.06 2.29 -3.87
N TYR A 27 -18.30 3.03 -4.94
CA TYR A 27 -17.40 4.06 -5.46
C TYR A 27 -17.58 5.37 -4.71
N THR A 28 -16.48 5.97 -4.27
CA THR A 28 -16.47 7.22 -3.52
C THR A 28 -15.24 8.06 -3.85
N ASN A 29 -15.34 9.37 -3.64
CA ASN A 29 -14.24 10.33 -3.70
C ASN A 29 -13.69 10.70 -2.31
N GLU A 30 -14.14 10.03 -1.25
CA GLU A 30 -13.63 10.23 0.10
C GLU A 30 -12.14 9.88 0.19
N ASN A 31 -11.41 10.61 1.01
CA ASN A 31 -10.03 10.23 1.34
C ASN A 31 -10.03 9.01 2.28
N ILE A 32 -8.87 8.38 2.44
CA ILE A 32 -8.75 7.13 3.21
C ILE A 32 -9.20 7.29 4.68
N THR A 33 -8.96 8.43 5.31
CA THR A 33 -9.39 8.68 6.70
C THR A 33 -10.91 8.70 6.80
N GLN A 34 -11.58 9.37 5.86
CA GLN A 34 -13.05 9.40 5.80
C GLN A 34 -13.64 8.02 5.55
N MET A 35 -13.04 7.25 4.61
CA MET A 35 -13.48 5.87 4.33
C MET A 35 -13.36 4.97 5.57
N LEU A 36 -12.24 5.06 6.32
CA LEU A 36 -12.06 4.27 7.53
C LEU A 36 -12.98 4.71 8.66
N THR A 37 -13.32 5.99 8.75
CA THR A 37 -14.33 6.49 9.70
C THR A 37 -15.70 5.92 9.36
N SER A 38 -16.12 5.98 8.09
CA SER A 38 -17.38 5.41 7.61
C SER A 38 -17.44 3.89 7.84
N LEU A 39 -16.33 3.19 7.65
CA LEU A 39 -16.22 1.76 7.97
C LEU A 39 -16.36 1.50 9.48
N ASN A 40 -15.73 2.32 10.32
CA ASN A 40 -15.83 2.21 11.78
C ASN A 40 -17.26 2.47 12.31
N GLU A 41 -18.05 3.26 11.57
CA GLU A 41 -19.46 3.53 11.82
C GLU A 41 -20.40 2.44 11.27
N GLY A 42 -19.85 1.41 10.60
CA GLY A 42 -20.63 0.29 10.06
C GLY A 42 -21.34 0.58 8.73
N LYS A 43 -20.93 1.61 8.00
CA LYS A 43 -21.51 1.92 6.68
C LYS A 43 -21.06 0.96 5.58
N TYR A 44 -19.90 0.32 5.77
CA TYR A 44 -19.27 -0.62 4.84
C TYR A 44 -18.73 -1.82 5.59
N ASP A 45 -18.56 -2.95 4.92
CA ASP A 45 -18.07 -4.19 5.53
C ASP A 45 -16.54 -4.27 5.59
N PHE A 46 -15.84 -3.80 4.56
CA PHE A 46 -14.38 -3.81 4.52
C PHE A 46 -13.77 -2.79 3.55
N LYS A 47 -12.48 -2.55 3.72
CA LYS A 47 -11.64 -1.74 2.83
C LYS A 47 -10.28 -2.40 2.66
N ILE A 48 -9.80 -2.51 1.43
CA ILE A 48 -8.42 -2.93 1.13
C ILE A 48 -7.57 -1.68 0.94
N PHE A 49 -6.47 -1.61 1.69
CA PHE A 49 -5.50 -0.52 1.60
C PHE A 49 -4.16 -0.95 2.20
N ASP A 50 -3.12 -0.12 2.11
CA ASP A 50 -1.82 -0.44 2.69
C ASP A 50 -1.86 -0.47 4.24
N ALA A 51 -1.26 -1.49 4.82
CA ALA A 51 -1.32 -1.71 6.25
C ALA A 51 -0.69 -0.58 7.10
N PRO A 52 0.48 0.00 6.74
CA PRO A 52 1.07 1.10 7.52
C PRO A 52 0.14 2.30 7.64
N THR A 53 -0.46 2.74 6.54
CA THR A 53 -1.40 3.88 6.53
C THR A 53 -2.64 3.58 7.35
N VAL A 54 -3.25 2.41 7.14
CA VAL A 54 -4.46 2.01 7.88
C VAL A 54 -4.19 1.96 9.39
N ASN A 55 -3.12 1.31 9.82
CA ASN A 55 -2.77 1.19 11.23
C ASN A 55 -2.50 2.55 11.88
N ALA A 56 -1.82 3.46 11.17
CA ALA A 56 -1.58 4.82 11.65
C ALA A 56 -2.91 5.60 11.83
N ILE A 57 -3.82 5.53 10.85
CA ILE A 57 -5.12 6.21 10.90
C ILE A 57 -5.98 5.65 12.04
N ILE A 58 -6.09 4.32 12.16
CA ILE A 58 -6.83 3.65 13.24
C ILE A 58 -6.35 4.13 14.60
N LYS A 59 -5.02 4.13 14.82
CA LYS A 59 -4.41 4.56 16.07
C LYS A 59 -4.66 6.03 16.36
N ASN A 60 -4.39 6.90 15.38
CA ASN A 60 -4.46 8.36 15.57
C ASN A 60 -5.91 8.86 15.74
N ASN A 61 -6.87 8.22 15.07
CA ASN A 61 -8.29 8.59 15.15
C ASN A 61 -9.08 7.72 16.15
N LYS A 62 -8.43 6.81 16.86
CA LYS A 62 -9.06 5.93 17.87
C LYS A 62 -10.25 5.12 17.31
N LEU A 63 -10.12 4.60 16.09
CA LEU A 63 -11.17 3.82 15.42
C LEU A 63 -11.21 2.41 16.02
N SER A 64 -11.96 2.23 17.10
CA SER A 64 -11.94 1.01 17.94
C SER A 64 -12.71 -0.18 17.36
N ASN A 65 -13.59 0.04 16.39
CA ASN A 65 -14.43 -1.02 15.80
C ASN A 65 -13.76 -1.70 14.58
N LEU A 66 -12.53 -1.31 14.23
CA LEU A 66 -11.83 -1.85 13.07
C LEU A 66 -10.79 -2.90 13.47
N LYS A 67 -10.68 -3.93 12.64
CA LYS A 67 -9.63 -4.96 12.71
C LYS A 67 -8.88 -4.99 11.40
N THR A 68 -7.55 -4.97 11.46
CA THR A 68 -6.69 -5.16 10.30
C THR A 68 -6.39 -6.64 10.09
N ILE A 69 -6.51 -7.10 8.84
CA ILE A 69 -6.16 -8.45 8.41
C ILE A 69 -5.19 -8.29 7.24
N GLU A 70 -3.98 -8.83 7.37
CA GLU A 70 -3.02 -8.84 6.28
C GLU A 70 -3.42 -9.86 5.22
N LEU A 71 -3.54 -9.40 3.97
CA LEU A 71 -3.73 -10.28 2.82
C LEU A 71 -2.37 -10.78 2.36
N LYS A 72 -2.23 -12.10 2.24
CA LYS A 72 -1.06 -12.68 1.60
C LYS A 72 -1.18 -12.46 0.09
N SER A 73 -0.15 -11.90 -0.51
CA SER A 73 -0.03 -11.71 -1.95
C SER A 73 1.31 -12.26 -2.42
N ASP A 74 1.31 -12.93 -3.54
CA ASP A 74 2.54 -13.37 -4.21
C ASP A 74 3.28 -12.18 -4.83
N GLU A 75 2.59 -11.07 -5.06
CA GLU A 75 3.15 -9.81 -5.53
C GLU A 75 3.35 -8.85 -4.36
N GLN A 76 4.58 -8.37 -4.18
CA GLN A 76 4.87 -7.32 -3.21
C GLN A 76 4.55 -5.95 -3.83
N PRO A 77 3.58 -5.18 -3.30
CA PRO A 77 3.26 -3.86 -3.79
C PRO A 77 4.33 -2.87 -3.34
N TYR A 78 5.30 -2.59 -4.19
CA TYR A 78 6.31 -1.58 -3.91
C TYR A 78 5.87 -0.19 -4.35
N ILE A 79 6.33 0.82 -3.62
CA ILE A 79 6.25 2.23 -4.01
C ILE A 79 7.60 2.63 -4.59
N TYR A 80 7.59 3.31 -5.74
CA TYR A 80 8.78 3.71 -6.46
C TYR A 80 8.90 5.22 -6.54
N PHE A 81 10.15 5.72 -6.52
CA PHE A 81 10.43 7.07 -6.99
C PHE A 81 10.30 7.12 -8.51
N LEU A 82 9.57 8.11 -9.02
CA LEU A 82 9.42 8.34 -10.44
C LEU A 82 10.37 9.46 -10.88
N PHE A 83 11.10 9.20 -11.96
CA PHE A 83 12.04 10.14 -12.54
C PHE A 83 11.65 10.41 -13.99
N ALA A 84 11.87 11.64 -14.46
CA ALA A 84 11.77 11.94 -15.90
C ALA A 84 12.89 11.19 -16.67
N ASP A 85 12.63 10.84 -17.92
CA ASP A 85 13.54 10.03 -18.75
C ASP A 85 14.95 10.65 -18.90
N ASN A 86 15.07 11.95 -18.79
CA ASN A 86 16.35 12.70 -18.86
C ASN A 86 17.08 12.78 -17.50
N GLN A 87 16.55 12.21 -16.41
CA GLN A 87 17.11 12.26 -15.05
C GLN A 87 17.81 10.95 -14.63
N LYS A 88 18.49 10.29 -15.56
CA LYS A 88 19.14 8.99 -15.32
C LYS A 88 20.23 9.04 -14.25
N ASP A 89 20.98 10.15 -14.17
CA ASP A 89 22.04 10.28 -13.17
C ASP A 89 21.47 10.48 -11.77
N LEU A 90 20.39 11.25 -11.63
CA LEU A 90 19.66 11.38 -10.37
C LEU A 90 19.05 10.04 -9.94
N GLN A 91 18.47 9.28 -10.85
CA GLN A 91 17.95 7.94 -10.59
C GLN A 91 19.06 7.01 -10.05
N LYS A 92 20.22 6.98 -10.71
CA LYS A 92 21.36 6.17 -10.26
C LYS A 92 21.84 6.58 -8.87
N PHE A 93 21.94 7.89 -8.62
CA PHE A 93 22.34 8.43 -7.32
C PHE A 93 21.38 7.99 -6.22
N VAL A 94 20.07 8.18 -6.43
CA VAL A 94 19.02 7.80 -5.46
C VAL A 94 19.04 6.30 -5.21
N ASN A 95 19.07 5.47 -6.25
CA ASN A 95 19.12 4.02 -6.10
C ASN A 95 20.35 3.57 -5.29
N LYS A 96 21.55 4.10 -5.61
CA LYS A 96 22.76 3.81 -4.84
C LYS A 96 22.59 4.21 -3.37
N ARG A 97 22.01 5.37 -3.12
CA ARG A 97 21.81 5.85 -1.75
C ARG A 97 20.82 5.00 -0.96
N LEU A 98 19.72 4.55 -1.61
CA LEU A 98 18.78 3.62 -1.00
C LEU A 98 19.43 2.27 -0.65
N GLU A 99 20.29 1.74 -1.52
CA GLU A 99 21.04 0.52 -1.23
C GLU A 99 21.97 0.68 -0.02
N GLU A 100 22.67 1.81 0.11
CA GLU A 100 23.52 2.13 1.25
C GLU A 100 22.70 2.19 2.54
N LEU A 101 21.57 2.91 2.54
CA LEU A 101 20.67 3.05 3.69
C LEU A 101 19.99 1.73 4.08
N GLN A 102 19.80 0.83 3.12
CA GLN A 102 19.31 -0.52 3.41
C GLN A 102 20.40 -1.37 4.08
N LYS A 103 21.63 -1.32 3.56
CA LYS A 103 22.78 -2.09 4.07
C LYS A 103 23.18 -1.68 5.49
N ASP A 104 23.15 -0.39 5.81
CA ASP A 104 23.52 0.14 7.12
C ASP A 104 22.39 0.06 8.17
N GLY A 105 21.20 -0.45 7.76
CA GLY A 105 20.04 -0.63 8.63
C GLY A 105 19.23 0.65 8.89
N THR A 106 19.56 1.77 8.23
CA THR A 106 18.85 3.04 8.42
C THR A 106 17.41 2.93 7.99
N LEU A 107 17.12 2.26 6.84
CA LEU A 107 15.72 2.07 6.38
C LEU A 107 14.90 1.27 7.39
N ALA A 108 15.45 0.19 7.97
CA ALA A 108 14.77 -0.61 8.98
C ALA A 108 14.44 0.22 10.24
N LYS A 109 15.38 1.06 10.70
CA LYS A 109 15.16 1.97 11.84
C LYS A 109 14.05 3.00 11.54
N LEU A 110 14.03 3.55 10.33
CA LEU A 110 12.99 4.49 9.91
C LEU A 110 11.63 3.80 9.80
N ALA A 111 11.57 2.60 9.23
CA ALA A 111 10.36 1.80 9.13
C ALA A 111 9.81 1.47 10.53
N GLU A 112 10.65 1.02 11.47
CA GLU A 112 10.24 0.79 12.86
C GLU A 112 9.67 2.07 13.50
N LYS A 113 10.40 3.18 13.37
CA LYS A 113 10.02 4.44 13.99
C LYS A 113 8.71 5.03 13.46
N TYR A 114 8.51 5.01 12.14
CA TYR A 114 7.42 5.74 11.49
C TYR A 114 6.27 4.84 11.03
N LEU A 115 6.55 3.56 10.73
CA LEU A 115 5.56 2.61 10.24
C LEU A 115 5.24 1.52 11.28
N GLY A 116 6.00 1.47 12.39
CA GLY A 116 5.78 0.53 13.48
C GLY A 116 6.23 -0.90 13.18
N ASN A 117 6.96 -1.13 12.09
CA ASN A 117 7.49 -2.44 11.73
C ASN A 117 8.77 -2.29 10.88
N LYS A 118 9.89 -2.79 11.38
CA LYS A 118 11.20 -2.76 10.70
C LYS A 118 11.24 -3.51 9.37
N ASP A 119 10.32 -4.44 9.15
CA ASP A 119 10.25 -5.28 7.96
C ASP A 119 9.49 -4.60 6.80
N TYR A 120 8.91 -3.42 7.02
CA TYR A 120 8.31 -2.59 5.98
C TYR A 120 9.38 -1.83 5.17
N ILE A 121 10.35 -2.58 4.66
CA ILE A 121 11.45 -2.10 3.81
C ILE A 121 11.50 -2.90 2.50
N PRO A 122 12.01 -2.30 1.41
CA PRO A 122 12.19 -3.02 0.15
C PRO A 122 13.10 -4.24 0.34
N THR A 123 12.75 -5.35 -0.28
CA THR A 123 13.66 -6.49 -0.41
C THR A 123 14.74 -6.17 -1.46
N LYS A 124 15.83 -6.96 -1.50
CA LYS A 124 16.89 -6.79 -2.51
C LYS A 124 16.38 -6.89 -3.95
N ASP A 125 15.30 -7.64 -4.17
CA ASP A 125 14.70 -7.81 -5.49
C ASP A 125 13.81 -6.63 -5.91
N ALA A 126 13.32 -5.82 -4.96
CA ALA A 126 12.55 -4.61 -5.25
C ALA A 126 13.36 -3.52 -5.96
N LEU A 127 14.67 -3.55 -5.84
CA LEU A 127 15.58 -2.63 -6.54
C LEU A 127 15.78 -2.98 -8.02
N LYS A 128 15.32 -4.15 -8.45
CA LYS A 128 15.29 -4.52 -9.87
C LYS A 128 14.09 -3.84 -10.50
N VAL A 129 14.31 -2.68 -11.12
CA VAL A 129 13.28 -2.01 -11.94
C VAL A 129 12.75 -3.01 -12.96
N PRO A 130 11.43 -3.26 -13.03
CA PRO A 130 10.87 -4.10 -14.08
C PRO A 130 11.30 -3.52 -15.43
N SER A 131 12.08 -4.29 -16.22
CA SER A 131 12.37 -3.89 -17.57
C SER A 131 11.04 -3.79 -18.33
N LYS A 132 10.77 -2.62 -18.92
CA LYS A 132 9.65 -2.50 -19.86
C LYS A 132 9.76 -3.64 -20.87
N LYS A 133 8.76 -4.52 -20.87
CA LYS A 133 8.52 -5.41 -22.01
C LYS A 133 7.91 -4.60 -23.13
#